data_19f27481626d432c5d2f0030119104f1
#
_entry.id   19f27481626d432c5d2f0030119104f1
#
_cell.length_a   1.000
_cell.length_b   1.000
_cell.length_c   1.000
_cell.angle_alpha   90.00
_cell.angle_beta   90.00
_cell.angle_gamma   90.00
#
_symmetry.space_group_name_H-M   'P 1'
#
loop_
_entity.id
_entity.type
_entity.pdbx_description
1 polymer ?
#
loop_
_entity_poly.entity_id
_entity_poly.type
_entity_poly.pdbx_seq_one_letter_code
_entity_poly.pdbx_strand_id
1 'polypeptide(L)'
;MTEHSEGHEAWAAALRAHGRRVTKQRLAVLAAVERLPHSPADGILAEARADLPELTAQSVYVVLGDLTDLHMLRRFEPPHSPALYETRVGDNHHHAICISCGRVEDVDCAVGHAPCLTPHWDDHAKPMTIQIADVMYQGICQDCQQSQKLPSNRPSQETKEIGEK
;
A
#
# COMPACT_ATOMS: atom_id res chain seq x y z
N MET A 1 -16.65 -8.15 21.79
CA MET A 1 -17.46 -6.92 21.54
C MET A 1 -16.77 -5.62 22.02
N THR A 2 -15.59 -5.67 22.63
CA THR A 2 -14.87 -4.50 23.20
C THR A 2 -13.87 -3.83 22.26
N GLU A 3 -13.18 -4.58 21.41
CA GLU A 3 -12.11 -4.04 20.55
C GLU A 3 -12.61 -3.08 19.44
N HIS A 4 -13.79 -3.33 18.85
CA HIS A 4 -14.38 -2.43 17.84
C HIS A 4 -14.79 -1.08 18.39
N SER A 5 -15.14 -1.01 19.69
CA SER A 5 -15.52 0.24 20.35
C SER A 5 -14.31 1.14 20.62
N GLU A 6 -13.19 0.58 20.98
CA GLU A 6 -11.94 1.31 21.28
C GLU A 6 -11.32 1.90 20.00
N GLY A 7 -11.31 1.16 18.90
CA GLY A 7 -10.84 1.66 17.60
C GLY A 7 -11.68 2.84 17.08
N HIS A 8 -13.00 2.74 17.16
CA HIS A 8 -13.91 3.81 16.75
C HIS A 8 -13.72 5.10 17.56
N GLU A 9 -13.49 5.00 18.88
CA GLU A 9 -13.26 6.21 19.69
C GLU A 9 -11.91 6.85 19.39
N ALA A 10 -10.86 6.05 19.14
CA ALA A 10 -9.55 6.53 18.73
C ALA A 10 -9.64 7.28 17.38
N TRP A 11 -10.34 6.71 16.39
CA TRP A 11 -10.57 7.37 15.11
C TRP A 11 -11.41 8.64 15.23
N ALA A 12 -12.43 8.63 16.09
CA ALA A 12 -13.24 9.80 16.34
C ALA A 12 -12.44 10.93 17.01
N ALA A 13 -11.55 10.60 17.93
CA ALA A 13 -10.65 11.56 18.56
C ALA A 13 -9.67 12.16 17.55
N ALA A 14 -9.06 11.32 16.69
CA ALA A 14 -8.16 11.76 15.63
C ALA A 14 -8.84 12.69 14.63
N LEU A 15 -10.05 12.36 14.16
CA LEU A 15 -10.84 13.23 13.28
C LEU A 15 -11.10 14.60 13.92
N ARG A 16 -11.48 14.65 15.21
CA ARG A 16 -11.69 15.91 15.94
C ARG A 16 -10.40 16.72 16.04
N ALA A 17 -9.26 16.07 16.31
CA ALA A 17 -7.95 16.73 16.37
C ALA A 17 -7.56 17.39 15.05
N HIS A 18 -7.94 16.79 13.92
CA HIS A 18 -7.79 17.37 12.57
C HIS A 18 -8.90 18.36 12.20
N GLY A 19 -9.76 18.78 13.16
CA GLY A 19 -10.88 19.69 12.90
C GLY A 19 -11.97 19.11 12.00
N ARG A 20 -12.04 17.79 11.87
CA ARG A 20 -13.03 17.12 11.03
C ARG A 20 -14.22 16.63 11.82
N ARG A 21 -15.40 16.77 11.21
CA ARG A 21 -16.62 16.22 11.77
C ARG A 21 -16.55 14.69 11.76
N VAL A 22 -16.86 14.08 12.91
CA VAL A 22 -17.05 12.64 13.00
C VAL A 22 -18.34 12.25 12.28
N THR A 23 -18.26 11.42 11.27
CA THR A 23 -19.44 10.90 10.55
C THR A 23 -19.39 9.38 10.46
N LYS A 24 -20.56 8.75 10.32
CA LYS A 24 -20.66 7.30 10.17
C LYS A 24 -19.86 6.80 8.97
N GLN A 25 -19.88 7.55 7.86
CA GLN A 25 -19.12 7.19 6.65
C GLN A 25 -17.60 7.15 6.91
N ARG A 26 -17.05 8.19 7.59
CA ARG A 26 -15.60 8.21 7.90
C ARG A 26 -15.20 7.07 8.82
N LEU A 27 -15.99 6.80 9.86
CA LEU A 27 -15.71 5.70 10.77
C LEU A 27 -15.82 4.33 10.08
N ALA A 28 -16.84 4.11 9.25
CA ALA A 28 -17.00 2.87 8.51
C ALA A 28 -15.86 2.64 7.52
N VAL A 29 -15.39 3.68 6.82
CA VAL A 29 -14.25 3.58 5.90
C VAL A 29 -12.95 3.30 6.65
N LEU A 30 -12.66 4.00 7.76
CA LEU A 30 -11.48 3.76 8.59
C LEU A 30 -11.46 2.32 9.12
N ALA A 31 -12.57 1.86 9.67
CA ALA A 31 -12.71 0.49 10.17
C ALA A 31 -12.54 -0.55 9.05
N ALA A 32 -13.05 -0.28 7.85
CA ALA A 32 -12.90 -1.16 6.71
C ALA A 32 -11.43 -1.24 6.24
N VAL A 33 -10.71 -0.12 6.16
CA VAL A 33 -9.29 -0.09 5.80
C VAL A 33 -8.43 -0.80 6.87
N GLU A 34 -8.78 -0.66 8.15
CA GLU A 34 -8.08 -1.35 9.25
C GLU A 34 -8.26 -2.88 9.17
N ARG A 35 -9.48 -3.36 8.85
CA ARG A 35 -9.75 -4.80 8.68
C ARG A 35 -9.18 -5.36 7.39
N LEU A 36 -9.07 -4.56 6.35
CA LEU A 36 -8.66 -4.97 5.01
C LEU A 36 -7.58 -4.01 4.47
N PRO A 37 -6.36 -4.00 5.06
CA PRO A 37 -5.27 -3.17 4.60
C PRO A 37 -4.85 -3.53 3.16
N HIS A 38 -4.20 -2.60 2.49
CA HIS A 38 -3.73 -2.73 1.10
C HIS A 38 -4.85 -3.07 0.11
N SER A 39 -6.05 -2.56 0.36
CA SER A 39 -7.20 -2.81 -0.51
C SER A 39 -7.56 -1.60 -1.38
N PRO A 40 -8.05 -1.84 -2.59
CA PRO A 40 -8.58 -0.78 -3.45
C PRO A 40 -9.92 -0.25 -2.92
N ALA A 41 -10.32 0.92 -3.41
CA ALA A 41 -11.56 1.57 -2.99
C ALA A 41 -12.81 0.69 -3.10
N ASP A 42 -12.89 -0.18 -4.11
CA ASP A 42 -14.02 -1.09 -4.29
C ASP A 42 -14.06 -2.19 -3.22
N GLY A 43 -12.90 -2.71 -2.82
CA GLY A 43 -12.79 -3.65 -1.71
C GLY A 43 -13.17 -3.01 -0.38
N ILE A 44 -12.70 -1.78 -0.13
CA ILE A 44 -13.04 -0.99 1.04
C ILE A 44 -14.54 -0.68 1.09
N LEU A 45 -15.16 -0.36 -0.06
CA LEU A 45 -16.60 -0.14 -0.16
C LEU A 45 -17.38 -1.40 0.22
N ALA A 46 -16.98 -2.55 -0.32
CA ALA A 46 -17.64 -3.82 -0.04
C ALA A 46 -17.57 -4.16 1.45
N GLU A 47 -16.40 -3.99 2.07
CA GLU A 47 -16.17 -4.22 3.50
C GLU A 47 -16.94 -3.22 4.37
N ALA A 48 -16.90 -1.91 4.06
CA ALA A 48 -17.58 -0.87 4.83
C ALA A 48 -19.11 -0.97 4.81
N ARG A 49 -19.68 -1.59 3.78
CA ARG A 49 -21.14 -1.85 3.69
C ARG A 49 -21.64 -2.88 4.69
N ALA A 50 -20.78 -3.67 5.31
CA ALA A 50 -21.17 -4.48 6.46
C ALA A 50 -21.66 -3.62 7.64
N ASP A 51 -21.02 -2.46 7.84
CA ASP A 51 -21.33 -1.53 8.91
C ASP A 51 -22.33 -0.43 8.47
N LEU A 52 -22.29 -0.05 7.19
CA LEU A 52 -23.09 1.04 6.62
C LEU A 52 -23.60 0.65 5.21
N PRO A 53 -24.70 -0.11 5.10
CA PRO A 53 -25.19 -0.67 3.85
C PRO A 53 -25.50 0.36 2.75
N GLU A 54 -25.92 1.56 3.12
CA GLU A 54 -26.27 2.67 2.22
C GLU A 54 -25.05 3.43 1.65
N LEU A 55 -23.81 3.02 2.02
CA LEU A 55 -22.59 3.71 1.59
C LEU A 55 -22.44 3.61 0.07
N THR A 56 -22.22 4.74 -0.59
CA THR A 56 -22.04 4.82 -2.04
C THR A 56 -20.56 4.85 -2.41
N ALA A 57 -20.23 4.40 -3.62
CA ALA A 57 -18.87 4.47 -4.14
C ALA A 57 -18.33 5.91 -4.13
N GLN A 58 -19.15 6.88 -4.58
CA GLN A 58 -18.75 8.29 -4.56
C GLN A 58 -18.40 8.77 -3.15
N SER A 59 -19.19 8.40 -2.13
CA SER A 59 -18.89 8.76 -0.74
C SER A 59 -17.58 8.15 -0.26
N VAL A 60 -17.28 6.91 -0.64
CA VAL A 60 -16.00 6.25 -0.27
C VAL A 60 -14.82 6.98 -0.89
N TYR A 61 -14.85 7.31 -2.19
CA TYR A 61 -13.76 8.05 -2.84
C TYR A 61 -13.52 9.43 -2.18
N VAL A 62 -14.59 10.16 -1.86
CA VAL A 62 -14.49 11.45 -1.16
C VAL A 62 -13.87 11.29 0.22
N VAL A 63 -14.30 10.28 0.98
CA VAL A 63 -13.78 10.01 2.32
C VAL A 63 -12.33 9.54 2.28
N LEU A 64 -11.97 8.62 1.38
CA LEU A 64 -10.59 8.17 1.20
C LEU A 64 -9.65 9.32 0.85
N GLY A 65 -10.06 10.22 -0.05
CA GLY A 65 -9.30 11.42 -0.38
C GLY A 65 -9.09 12.33 0.84
N ASP A 66 -10.16 12.69 1.54
CA ASP A 66 -10.10 13.54 2.75
C ASP A 66 -9.19 12.91 3.84
N LEU A 67 -9.30 11.61 4.09
CA LEU A 67 -8.48 10.92 5.09
C LEU A 67 -7.00 10.80 4.68
N THR A 68 -6.71 10.66 3.40
CA THR A 68 -5.34 10.68 2.87
C THR A 68 -4.72 12.06 3.01
N ASP A 69 -5.45 13.13 2.66
CA ASP A 69 -5.00 14.52 2.82
C ASP A 69 -4.71 14.88 4.29
N LEU A 70 -5.43 14.25 5.22
CA LEU A 70 -5.22 14.39 6.66
C LEU A 70 -4.09 13.49 7.20
N HIS A 71 -3.42 12.71 6.37
CA HIS A 71 -2.44 11.72 6.79
C HIS A 71 -2.98 10.70 7.82
N MET A 72 -4.28 10.43 7.79
CA MET A 72 -4.92 9.37 8.57
C MET A 72 -4.93 8.04 7.81
N LEU A 73 -4.78 8.09 6.49
CA LEU A 73 -4.55 6.95 5.61
C LEU A 73 -3.32 7.22 4.74
N ARG A 74 -2.59 6.17 4.46
CA ARG A 74 -1.60 6.15 3.38
C ARG A 74 -2.25 5.59 2.13
N ARG A 75 -1.93 6.21 0.99
CA ARG A 75 -2.34 5.78 -0.34
C ARG A 75 -1.09 5.56 -1.17
N PHE A 76 -1.00 4.42 -1.85
CA PHE A 76 0.06 4.12 -2.78
C PHE A 76 -0.48 3.39 -4.01
N GLU A 77 0.25 3.45 -5.11
CA GLU A 77 -0.17 2.89 -6.40
C GLU A 77 0.87 1.89 -6.90
N PRO A 78 0.61 0.58 -6.75
CA PRO A 78 1.44 -0.42 -7.41
C PRO A 78 1.36 -0.32 -8.93
N PRO A 79 2.44 -0.66 -9.66
CA PRO A 79 2.39 -0.69 -11.12
C PRO A 79 1.25 -1.57 -11.64
N HIS A 80 0.46 -1.03 -12.55
CA HIS A 80 -0.67 -1.72 -13.19
C HIS A 80 -1.79 -2.17 -12.22
N SER A 81 -1.89 -1.54 -11.06
CA SER A 81 -2.90 -1.81 -10.04
C SER A 81 -3.64 -0.51 -9.68
N PRO A 82 -4.88 -0.59 -9.21
CA PRO A 82 -5.53 0.57 -8.61
C PRO A 82 -4.78 1.03 -7.35
N ALA A 83 -5.08 2.27 -6.92
CA ALA A 83 -4.59 2.77 -5.64
C ALA A 83 -5.05 1.89 -4.49
N LEU A 84 -4.13 1.61 -3.57
CA LEU A 84 -4.35 0.84 -2.35
C LEU A 84 -4.24 1.76 -1.14
N TYR A 85 -4.92 1.39 -0.06
CA TYR A 85 -5.02 2.20 1.14
C TYR A 85 -4.70 1.38 2.38
N GLU A 86 -4.12 2.06 3.39
CA GLU A 86 -3.79 1.48 4.69
C GLU A 86 -3.90 2.51 5.80
N THR A 87 -4.06 2.04 7.04
CA THR A 87 -4.08 2.88 8.25
C THR A 87 -2.69 3.08 8.86
N ARG A 88 -1.68 2.35 8.39
CA ARG A 88 -0.31 2.47 8.87
C ARG A 88 0.33 3.75 8.33
N VAL A 89 0.37 4.77 9.18
CA VAL A 89 0.90 6.11 8.90
C VAL A 89 1.90 6.53 9.97
N GLY A 90 2.78 7.48 9.64
CA GLY A 90 3.69 8.08 10.62
C GLY A 90 5.00 7.31 10.85
N ASP A 91 5.21 6.21 10.15
CA ASP A 91 6.48 5.49 10.10
C ASP A 91 7.03 5.42 8.66
N ASN A 92 8.26 4.94 8.53
CA ASN A 92 8.88 4.72 7.22
C ASN A 92 8.96 3.21 6.96
N HIS A 93 7.96 2.70 6.24
CA HIS A 93 7.94 1.31 5.75
C HIS A 93 7.79 1.29 4.24
N HIS A 94 8.01 0.12 3.66
CA HIS A 94 7.97 -0.16 2.24
C HIS A 94 6.98 -1.29 1.96
N HIS A 95 6.65 -1.52 0.70
CA HIS A 95 5.73 -2.59 0.31
C HIS A 95 6.45 -3.62 -0.56
N ALA A 96 6.20 -4.91 -0.31
CA ALA A 96 6.56 -6.01 -1.18
C ALA A 96 5.31 -6.55 -1.87
N ILE A 97 5.33 -6.62 -3.20
CA ILE A 97 4.18 -6.98 -4.01
C ILE A 97 4.46 -8.25 -4.79
N CYS A 98 3.58 -9.22 -4.67
CA CYS A 98 3.61 -10.41 -5.51
C CYS A 98 3.08 -10.11 -6.90
N ILE A 99 3.94 -10.19 -7.92
CA ILE A 99 3.55 -9.95 -9.32
C ILE A 99 2.64 -11.04 -9.91
N SER A 100 2.46 -12.16 -9.20
CA SER A 100 1.61 -13.27 -9.63
C SER A 100 0.18 -13.17 -9.11
N CYS A 101 -0.01 -12.84 -7.82
CA CYS A 101 -1.34 -12.80 -7.20
C CYS A 101 -1.75 -11.43 -6.67
N GLY A 102 -0.87 -10.41 -6.73
CA GLY A 102 -1.16 -9.06 -6.26
C GLY A 102 -1.09 -8.89 -4.72
N ARG A 103 -0.75 -9.92 -3.96
CA ARG A 103 -0.60 -9.82 -2.50
C ARG A 103 0.45 -8.78 -2.15
N VAL A 104 0.12 -7.94 -1.18
CA VAL A 104 1.01 -6.90 -0.64
C VAL A 104 1.37 -7.25 0.80
N GLU A 105 2.63 -7.01 1.16
CA GLU A 105 3.15 -7.17 2.53
C GLU A 105 3.93 -5.91 2.90
N ASP A 106 3.81 -5.48 4.15
CA ASP A 106 4.65 -4.42 4.70
C ASP A 106 6.07 -4.90 4.96
N VAL A 107 7.03 -4.06 4.61
CA VAL A 107 8.45 -4.29 4.89
C VAL A 107 8.98 -3.11 5.69
N ASP A 108 9.36 -3.35 6.93
CA ASP A 108 9.94 -2.32 7.79
C ASP A 108 11.23 -1.76 7.18
N CYS A 109 11.37 -0.46 7.20
CA CYS A 109 12.57 0.20 6.71
C CYS A 109 13.73 0.00 7.69
N ALA A 110 14.84 -0.58 7.21
CA ALA A 110 16.03 -0.78 8.03
C ALA A 110 16.67 0.54 8.51
N VAL A 111 16.45 1.65 7.79
CA VAL A 111 16.92 2.99 8.16
C VAL A 111 15.98 3.66 9.16
N GLY A 112 14.69 3.35 9.10
CA GLY A 112 13.67 3.84 10.03
C GLY A 112 13.21 5.28 9.83
N HIS A 113 13.77 6.04 8.86
CA HIS A 113 13.37 7.41 8.56
C HIS A 113 13.43 7.70 7.05
N ALA A 114 12.64 8.65 6.60
CA ALA A 114 12.65 9.11 5.20
C ALA A 114 13.56 10.32 5.01
N PRO A 115 14.21 10.49 3.84
CA PRO A 115 14.30 9.46 2.79
C PRO A 115 15.34 8.40 3.15
N CYS A 116 15.01 7.12 2.94
CA CYS A 116 15.92 6.01 3.24
C CYS A 116 16.94 5.72 2.12
N LEU A 117 16.77 6.35 0.96
CA LEU A 117 17.68 6.29 -0.17
C LEU A 117 18.28 7.66 -0.43
N THR A 118 19.61 7.74 -0.58
CA THR A 118 20.31 8.97 -0.94
C THR A 118 20.56 8.95 -2.46
N PRO A 119 20.00 9.92 -3.22
CA PRO A 119 20.25 10.01 -4.64
C PRO A 119 21.70 10.41 -4.92
N HIS A 120 22.29 9.84 -5.96
CA HIS A 120 23.54 10.31 -6.52
C HIS A 120 23.25 11.18 -7.74
N TRP A 121 23.76 12.41 -7.71
CA TRP A 121 23.62 13.38 -8.80
C TRP A 121 24.91 13.44 -9.60
N ASP A 122 24.82 13.52 -10.92
CA ASP A 122 25.97 13.80 -11.77
C ASP A 122 26.35 15.29 -11.70
N ASP A 123 27.55 15.63 -12.21
CA ASP A 123 28.11 16.99 -12.13
C ASP A 123 27.30 18.03 -12.94
N HIS A 124 26.44 17.59 -13.82
CA HIS A 124 25.58 18.44 -14.67
C HIS A 124 24.13 18.55 -14.15
N ALA A 125 23.77 17.75 -13.17
CA ALA A 125 22.44 17.78 -12.60
C ALA A 125 22.19 19.05 -11.80
N LYS A 126 20.92 19.46 -11.74
CA LYS A 126 20.45 20.47 -10.77
C LYS A 126 19.84 19.72 -9.57
N PRO A 127 20.59 19.51 -8.49
CA PRO A 127 20.10 18.68 -7.40
C PRO A 127 18.86 19.30 -6.73
N MET A 128 17.94 18.44 -6.32
CA MET A 128 16.74 18.78 -5.56
C MET A 128 16.90 18.31 -4.11
N THR A 129 16.24 18.99 -3.19
CA THR A 129 16.08 18.50 -1.82
C THR A 129 15.03 17.39 -1.83
N ILE A 130 15.45 16.13 -1.62
CA ILE A 130 14.57 14.99 -1.57
C ILE A 130 13.86 14.95 -0.22
N GLN A 131 12.53 14.85 -0.25
CA GLN A 131 11.69 14.75 0.96
C GLN A 131 11.24 13.32 1.20
N ILE A 132 10.95 12.58 0.13
CA ILE A 132 10.40 11.22 0.18
C ILE A 132 11.15 10.36 -0.84
N ALA A 133 11.43 9.12 -0.49
CA ALA A 133 11.89 8.08 -1.40
C ALA A 133 10.99 6.85 -1.19
N ASP A 134 10.09 6.60 -2.14
CA ASP A 134 9.22 5.42 -2.10
C ASP A 134 9.96 4.22 -2.66
N VAL A 135 10.00 3.14 -1.89
CA VAL A 135 10.60 1.86 -2.29
C VAL A 135 9.51 0.81 -2.34
N MET A 136 9.40 0.16 -3.49
CA MET A 136 8.45 -0.91 -3.73
C MET A 136 9.17 -2.13 -4.25
N TYR A 137 9.13 -3.23 -3.50
CA TYR A 137 9.71 -4.50 -3.89
C TYR A 137 8.71 -5.30 -4.71
N GLN A 138 9.15 -5.91 -5.80
CA GLN A 138 8.33 -6.79 -6.64
C GLN A 138 8.95 -8.19 -6.68
N GLY A 139 8.15 -9.21 -6.46
CA GLY A 139 8.61 -10.59 -6.41
C GLY A 139 7.48 -11.59 -6.54
N ILE A 140 7.72 -12.84 -6.15
CA ILE A 140 6.71 -13.90 -6.13
C ILE A 140 6.61 -14.42 -4.69
N CYS A 141 5.42 -14.35 -4.09
CA CYS A 141 5.20 -14.83 -2.72
C CYS A 141 5.37 -16.35 -2.62
N GLN A 142 5.60 -16.84 -1.41
CA GLN A 142 5.86 -18.25 -1.15
C GLN A 142 4.73 -19.17 -1.66
N ASP A 143 3.48 -18.77 -1.49
CA ASP A 143 2.33 -19.55 -1.95
C ASP A 143 2.30 -19.70 -3.48
N CYS A 144 2.60 -18.61 -4.20
CA CYS A 144 2.71 -18.64 -5.66
C CYS A 144 3.93 -19.44 -6.15
N GLN A 145 5.06 -19.39 -5.44
CA GLN A 145 6.22 -20.23 -5.75
C GLN A 145 5.92 -21.72 -5.57
N GLN A 146 5.18 -22.10 -4.53
CA GLN A 146 4.77 -23.48 -4.29
C GLN A 146 3.71 -23.96 -5.27
N SER A 147 2.79 -23.07 -5.68
CA SER A 147 1.74 -23.38 -6.66
C SER A 147 2.27 -23.45 -8.10
N GLN A 148 3.32 -22.71 -8.42
CA GLN A 148 4.05 -22.82 -9.66
C GLN A 148 5.05 -23.99 -9.55
N LYS A 149 4.58 -25.22 -9.71
CA LYS A 149 5.46 -26.31 -10.16
C LYS A 149 5.93 -25.90 -11.55
N LEU A 150 7.08 -25.21 -11.65
CA LEU A 150 7.75 -24.94 -12.91
C LEU A 150 7.94 -26.27 -13.62
N PRO A 151 7.50 -26.42 -14.89
CA PRO A 151 7.96 -27.53 -15.71
C PRO A 151 9.49 -27.39 -15.80
N SER A 152 10.19 -28.45 -15.38
CA SER A 152 11.64 -28.59 -15.51
C SER A 152 12.01 -28.67 -17.00
N ASN A 153 12.02 -27.54 -17.70
CA ASN A 153 12.56 -27.49 -19.05
C ASN A 153 13.07 -26.08 -19.36
N ARG A 154 14.24 -25.76 -18.79
CA ARG A 154 15.09 -24.74 -19.39
C ARG A 154 15.91 -25.42 -20.47
N PRO A 155 15.75 -25.06 -21.77
CA PRO A 155 16.69 -25.53 -22.77
C PRO A 155 18.08 -24.94 -22.42
N SER A 156 19.04 -25.84 -22.29
CA SER A 156 20.44 -25.50 -22.14
C SER A 156 20.82 -24.54 -23.24
N GLN A 157 21.24 -23.33 -22.91
CA GLN A 157 21.88 -22.45 -23.89
C GLN A 157 23.22 -23.06 -24.24
N GLU A 158 23.29 -23.69 -25.41
CA GLU A 158 24.56 -24.06 -26.04
C GLU A 158 25.33 -22.77 -26.32
N THR A 159 26.40 -22.57 -25.58
CA THR A 159 27.44 -21.60 -25.90
C THR A 159 28.09 -22.04 -27.19
N LYS A 160 27.74 -21.41 -28.32
CA LYS A 160 28.55 -21.47 -29.56
C LYS A 160 29.82 -20.73 -29.28
N GLU A 161 30.90 -21.50 -29.12
CA GLU A 161 32.28 -21.00 -29.29
C GLU A 161 32.45 -20.49 -30.71
N ILE A 162 32.67 -19.18 -30.83
CA ILE A 162 33.11 -18.58 -32.10
C ILE A 162 34.59 -18.80 -32.14
N GLY A 163 35.00 -19.82 -32.95
CA GLY A 163 36.40 -20.07 -33.27
C GLY A 163 36.99 -18.93 -34.09
N GLU A 164 38.11 -18.42 -33.60
CA GLU A 164 39.00 -17.54 -34.34
C GLU A 164 39.55 -18.23 -35.62
N LYS A 165 39.51 -17.49 -36.71
CA LYS A 165 40.44 -17.57 -37.81
C LYS A 165 40.75 -16.20 -38.36
#